data_a880f3c0ea3006ff50359a5b5c910714
#
_entry.id   a880f3c0ea3006ff50359a5b5c910714
#
_cell.length_a   1.000
_cell.length_b   1.000
_cell.length_c   1.000
_cell.angle_alpha   90.00
_cell.angle_beta   90.00
_cell.angle_gamma   90.00
#
_symmetry.space_group_name_H-M   'P 1'
#
loop_
_entity.id
_entity.type
_entity.pdbx_description
1 polymer ?
#
loop_
_entity_poly.entity_id
_entity_poly.type
_entity_poly.pdbx_seq_one_letter_code
_entity_poly.pdbx_strand_id
1 'polypeptide(L)'
;MSLPHLLLVDDSEAVLAFQKAALSSHYAISTALNGREALAKVPQIDPAAILLDLSMPEMDGDEVLAHLQDHPDHRRIPVIIISSEKLRAEACLRNGAKAFLPKPIRAQELLPLVERVLEEARAAARAGNVAALFVSVGKIELGLPLDCVRGVLHQTATQPLPLGPSYLTEMIELHGEPVVVLDLARRLGVEHAQPVLERKLVVVECEGARIALCVDDIRDPEELTASDVTPRERLGGSQHGALQDALLGVARTARGPLPLIDPRALVSRELLRKLATGLRAEAAR
;
A
#
# COMPACT_ATOMS: atom_id res chain seq x y z
N MET A 1 -19.60 5.26 -13.11
CA MET A 1 -19.09 4.65 -11.86
C MET A 1 -20.28 4.35 -10.98
N SER A 2 -20.36 3.14 -10.39
CA SER A 2 -21.43 2.82 -9.43
C SER A 2 -21.20 3.55 -8.12
N LEU A 3 -22.27 3.96 -7.45
CA LEU A 3 -22.20 4.58 -6.13
C LEU A 3 -21.65 3.57 -5.10
N PRO A 4 -20.79 4.01 -4.14
CA PRO A 4 -20.35 3.14 -3.05
C PRO A 4 -21.55 2.63 -2.25
N HIS A 5 -21.51 1.38 -1.79
CA HIS A 5 -22.63 0.74 -1.10
C HIS A 5 -22.46 0.83 0.41
N LEU A 6 -23.47 1.28 1.11
CA LEU A 6 -23.52 1.30 2.58
C LEU A 6 -24.54 0.27 3.09
N LEU A 7 -24.21 -0.35 4.22
CA LEU A 7 -25.14 -1.18 4.98
C LEU A 7 -25.55 -0.43 6.26
N LEU A 8 -26.85 -0.17 6.40
CA LEU A 8 -27.44 0.46 7.58
C LEU A 8 -28.09 -0.63 8.44
N VAL A 9 -27.74 -0.69 9.71
CA VAL A 9 -28.19 -1.74 10.64
C VAL A 9 -28.78 -1.09 11.88
N ASP A 10 -30.10 -1.21 12.06
CA ASP A 10 -30.85 -0.65 13.18
C ASP A 10 -32.19 -1.39 13.27
N ASP A 11 -32.69 -1.73 14.43
CA ASP A 11 -33.96 -2.43 14.62
C ASP A 11 -35.17 -1.51 14.39
N SER A 12 -34.97 -0.21 14.31
CA SER A 12 -35.97 0.81 14.03
C SER A 12 -36.05 1.13 12.54
N GLU A 13 -37.13 0.71 11.87
CA GLU A 13 -37.41 1.10 10.48
C GLU A 13 -37.44 2.62 10.27
N ALA A 14 -37.89 3.37 11.28
CA ALA A 14 -37.93 4.83 11.22
C ALA A 14 -36.53 5.44 11.18
N VAL A 15 -35.56 4.90 11.96
CA VAL A 15 -34.17 5.32 11.96
C VAL A 15 -33.52 4.96 10.64
N LEU A 16 -33.73 3.75 10.13
CA LEU A 16 -33.24 3.32 8.82
C LEU A 16 -33.79 4.20 7.68
N ALA A 17 -35.09 4.55 7.71
CA ALA A 17 -35.70 5.43 6.71
C ALA A 17 -35.07 6.83 6.75
N PHE A 18 -34.79 7.38 7.94
CA PHE A 18 -34.12 8.67 8.12
C PHE A 18 -32.69 8.63 7.57
N GLN A 19 -31.90 7.63 7.96
CA GLN A 19 -30.51 7.47 7.48
C GLN A 19 -30.47 7.29 5.96
N LYS A 20 -31.36 6.46 5.42
CA LYS A 20 -31.49 6.24 3.98
C LYS A 20 -31.82 7.53 3.24
N ALA A 21 -32.78 8.33 3.74
CA ALA A 21 -33.13 9.61 3.14
C ALA A 21 -31.95 10.59 3.12
N ALA A 22 -31.11 10.60 4.19
CA ALA A 22 -29.96 11.47 4.30
C ALA A 22 -28.78 11.05 3.38
N LEU A 23 -28.65 9.76 3.03
CA LEU A 23 -27.45 9.22 2.37
C LEU A 23 -27.69 8.75 0.91
N SER A 24 -28.94 8.49 0.50
CA SER A 24 -29.26 7.87 -0.80
C SER A 24 -28.89 8.71 -2.03
N SER A 25 -28.68 10.02 -1.88
CA SER A 25 -28.18 10.88 -2.96
C SER A 25 -26.69 10.64 -3.31
N HIS A 26 -25.93 10.05 -2.39
CA HIS A 26 -24.48 9.86 -2.51
C HIS A 26 -24.06 8.38 -2.52
N TYR A 27 -24.92 7.48 -2.01
CA TYR A 27 -24.59 6.08 -1.78
C TYR A 27 -25.73 5.14 -2.21
N ALA A 28 -25.34 3.93 -2.65
CA ALA A 28 -26.29 2.82 -2.73
C ALA A 28 -26.52 2.29 -1.30
N ILE A 29 -27.76 2.01 -0.93
CA ILE A 29 -28.11 1.69 0.47
C ILE A 29 -28.78 0.32 0.54
N SER A 30 -28.25 -0.55 1.39
CA SER A 30 -28.94 -1.72 1.93
C SER A 30 -29.21 -1.53 3.43
N THR A 31 -30.26 -2.14 3.93
CA THR A 31 -30.67 -2.07 5.34
C THR A 31 -30.75 -3.47 5.94
N ALA A 32 -30.55 -3.58 7.25
CA ALA A 32 -30.79 -4.79 8.04
C ALA A 32 -31.43 -4.41 9.38
N LEU A 33 -32.38 -5.21 9.86
CA LEU A 33 -33.12 -4.95 11.09
C LEU A 33 -32.53 -5.61 12.34
N ASN A 34 -31.49 -6.44 12.16
CA ASN A 34 -30.76 -7.08 13.26
C ASN A 34 -29.35 -7.49 12.80
N GLY A 35 -28.52 -7.89 13.77
CA GLY A 35 -27.14 -8.26 13.50
C GLY A 35 -26.99 -9.50 12.62
N ARG A 36 -27.87 -10.47 12.75
CA ARG A 36 -27.83 -11.71 11.95
C ARG A 36 -28.10 -11.44 10.48
N GLU A 37 -29.10 -10.60 10.19
CA GLU A 37 -29.40 -10.15 8.83
C GLU A 37 -28.23 -9.34 8.24
N ALA A 38 -27.64 -8.48 9.06
CA ALA A 38 -26.47 -7.68 8.65
C ALA A 38 -25.32 -8.59 8.20
N LEU A 39 -24.90 -9.56 9.03
CA LEU A 39 -23.82 -10.48 8.70
C LEU A 39 -24.10 -11.34 7.48
N ALA A 40 -25.36 -11.73 7.25
CA ALA A 40 -25.75 -12.47 6.04
C ALA A 40 -25.65 -11.63 4.76
N LYS A 41 -25.85 -10.31 4.85
CA LYS A 41 -25.79 -9.38 3.71
C LYS A 41 -24.37 -8.96 3.36
N VAL A 42 -23.46 -8.85 4.35
CA VAL A 42 -22.09 -8.38 4.14
C VAL A 42 -21.37 -9.07 2.96
N PRO A 43 -21.31 -10.42 2.85
CA PRO A 43 -20.60 -11.06 1.74
C PRO A 43 -21.30 -10.90 0.38
N GLN A 44 -22.61 -10.53 0.38
CA GLN A 44 -23.38 -10.38 -0.86
C GLN A 44 -23.20 -9.01 -1.49
N ILE A 45 -23.03 -7.96 -0.66
CA ILE A 45 -23.01 -6.57 -1.11
C ILE A 45 -21.63 -5.92 -1.02
N ASP A 46 -20.66 -6.54 -0.32
CA ASP A 46 -19.33 -6.00 -0.03
C ASP A 46 -19.38 -4.48 0.29
N PRO A 47 -19.98 -4.09 1.44
CA PRO A 47 -20.28 -2.69 1.70
C PRO A 47 -19.00 -1.88 1.91
N ALA A 48 -18.99 -0.65 1.40
CA ALA A 48 -17.90 0.31 1.61
C ALA A 48 -17.81 0.79 3.06
N ALA A 49 -18.94 0.80 3.79
CA ALA A 49 -19.00 1.02 5.24
C ALA A 49 -20.31 0.44 5.82
N ILE A 50 -20.30 0.19 7.13
CA ILE A 50 -21.46 -0.25 7.90
C ILE A 50 -21.80 0.80 8.96
N LEU A 51 -23.05 1.26 9.01
CA LEU A 51 -23.57 2.05 10.10
C LEU A 51 -24.34 1.10 11.02
N LEU A 52 -23.94 0.97 12.27
CA LEU A 52 -24.35 -0.11 13.16
C LEU A 52 -24.89 0.42 14.49
N ASP A 53 -26.15 0.13 14.76
CA ASP A 53 -26.70 0.30 16.11
C ASP A 53 -26.17 -0.78 17.05
N LEU A 54 -26.00 -0.44 18.32
CA LEU A 54 -25.54 -1.38 19.35
C LEU A 54 -26.69 -2.18 19.97
N SER A 55 -27.85 -1.54 20.17
CA SER A 55 -28.94 -2.13 20.93
C SER A 55 -30.02 -2.68 19.98
N MET A 56 -29.86 -3.94 19.59
CA MET A 56 -30.77 -4.63 18.69
C MET A 56 -31.18 -6.01 19.26
N PRO A 57 -32.38 -6.51 18.93
CA PRO A 57 -32.78 -7.86 19.31
C PRO A 57 -31.98 -8.94 18.56
N GLU A 58 -31.95 -10.15 19.11
CA GLU A 58 -31.32 -11.37 18.59
C GLU A 58 -29.79 -11.35 18.60
N MET A 59 -29.15 -10.28 18.13
CA MET A 59 -27.71 -10.12 18.06
C MET A 59 -27.37 -8.64 18.20
N ASP A 60 -26.68 -8.30 19.28
CA ASP A 60 -26.21 -6.94 19.58
C ASP A 60 -25.16 -6.46 18.58
N GLY A 61 -25.02 -5.15 18.43
CA GLY A 61 -24.03 -4.56 17.55
C GLY A 61 -22.56 -4.85 17.98
N ASP A 62 -22.32 -5.04 19.26
CA ASP A 62 -21.01 -5.47 19.78
C ASP A 62 -20.62 -6.85 19.23
N GLU A 63 -21.57 -7.79 19.17
CA GLU A 63 -21.36 -9.13 18.62
C GLU A 63 -21.13 -9.07 17.10
N VAL A 64 -21.91 -8.24 16.40
CA VAL A 64 -21.71 -8.00 14.94
C VAL A 64 -20.31 -7.48 14.68
N LEU A 65 -19.85 -6.46 15.43
CA LEU A 65 -18.51 -5.91 15.30
C LEU A 65 -17.44 -6.98 15.54
N ALA A 66 -17.57 -7.79 16.59
CA ALA A 66 -16.64 -8.87 16.88
C ALA A 66 -16.55 -9.87 15.71
N HIS A 67 -17.68 -10.32 15.17
CA HIS A 67 -17.72 -11.21 14.00
C HIS A 67 -17.04 -10.61 12.77
N LEU A 68 -17.23 -9.30 12.51
CA LEU A 68 -16.58 -8.61 11.40
C LEU A 68 -15.06 -8.52 11.59
N GLN A 69 -14.59 -8.27 12.82
CA GLN A 69 -13.17 -8.17 13.12
C GLN A 69 -12.45 -9.53 13.07
N ASP A 70 -13.12 -10.61 13.44
CA ASP A 70 -12.58 -11.96 13.41
C ASP A 70 -12.46 -12.53 11.99
N HIS A 71 -13.25 -12.01 11.02
CA HIS A 71 -13.24 -12.50 9.65
C HIS A 71 -12.20 -11.73 8.80
N PRO A 72 -11.20 -12.39 8.19
CA PRO A 72 -10.13 -11.74 7.43
C PRO A 72 -10.60 -10.78 6.34
N ASP A 73 -11.66 -11.15 5.62
CA ASP A 73 -12.18 -10.34 4.50
C ASP A 73 -13.08 -9.20 4.96
N HIS A 74 -13.73 -9.32 6.12
CA HIS A 74 -14.69 -8.34 6.61
C HIS A 74 -14.07 -7.29 7.54
N ARG A 75 -12.97 -7.59 8.26
CA ARG A 75 -12.30 -6.64 9.18
C ARG A 75 -11.81 -5.35 8.51
N ARG A 76 -11.69 -5.35 7.18
CA ARG A 76 -11.34 -4.15 6.39
C ARG A 76 -12.49 -3.17 6.25
N ILE A 77 -13.74 -3.63 6.43
CA ILE A 77 -14.94 -2.80 6.26
C ILE A 77 -15.03 -1.84 7.44
N PRO A 78 -15.01 -0.52 7.22
CA PRO A 78 -15.13 0.44 8.31
C PRO A 78 -16.53 0.40 8.92
N VAL A 79 -16.59 0.32 10.25
CA VAL A 79 -17.84 0.31 11.02
C VAL A 79 -17.98 1.63 11.76
N ILE A 80 -19.13 2.30 11.58
CA ILE A 80 -19.56 3.50 12.29
C ILE A 80 -20.63 3.10 13.29
N ILE A 81 -20.37 3.26 14.57
CA ILE A 81 -21.33 2.97 15.63
C ILE A 81 -22.32 4.13 15.74
N ILE A 82 -23.61 3.80 15.86
CA ILE A 82 -24.67 4.78 16.10
C ILE A 82 -25.45 4.32 17.33
N SER A 83 -25.29 5.00 18.47
CA SER A 83 -25.88 4.55 19.72
C SER A 83 -26.13 5.68 20.69
N SER A 84 -27.07 5.49 21.62
CA SER A 84 -27.25 6.35 22.81
C SER A 84 -26.29 5.98 23.95
N GLU A 85 -25.65 4.81 23.87
CA GLU A 85 -24.81 4.23 24.93
C GLU A 85 -23.31 4.56 24.73
N LYS A 86 -22.90 5.72 25.20
CA LYS A 86 -21.55 6.26 24.99
C LYS A 86 -20.43 5.31 25.45
N LEU A 87 -20.58 4.69 26.62
CA LEU A 87 -19.56 3.78 27.19
C LEU A 87 -19.36 2.53 26.33
N ARG A 88 -20.45 1.94 25.81
CA ARG A 88 -20.39 0.81 24.86
C ARG A 88 -19.74 1.23 23.54
N ALA A 89 -20.14 2.39 23.02
CA ALA A 89 -19.56 2.92 21.79
C ALA A 89 -18.04 3.16 21.92
N GLU A 90 -17.56 3.67 23.06
CA GLU A 90 -16.13 3.82 23.32
C GLU A 90 -15.39 2.47 23.40
N ALA A 91 -16.05 1.43 23.91
CA ALA A 91 -15.50 0.05 23.87
C ALA A 91 -15.41 -0.46 22.42
N CYS A 92 -16.44 -0.24 21.61
CA CYS A 92 -16.43 -0.59 20.17
C CYS A 92 -15.31 0.12 19.40
N LEU A 93 -15.02 1.39 19.70
CA LEU A 93 -13.89 2.11 19.09
C LEU A 93 -12.56 1.44 19.42
N ARG A 94 -12.36 0.98 20.67
CA ARG A 94 -11.16 0.21 21.04
C ARG A 94 -11.09 -1.16 20.35
N ASN A 95 -12.24 -1.73 19.99
CA ASN A 95 -12.38 -3.03 19.35
C ASN A 95 -12.45 -2.96 17.80
N GLY A 96 -12.08 -1.81 17.20
CA GLY A 96 -11.91 -1.69 15.75
C GLY A 96 -12.97 -0.89 14.99
N ALA A 97 -14.03 -0.40 15.64
CA ALA A 97 -14.93 0.58 15.02
C ALA A 97 -14.16 1.87 14.68
N LYS A 98 -14.54 2.53 13.58
CA LYS A 98 -13.81 3.71 13.07
C LYS A 98 -14.35 5.04 13.56
N ALA A 99 -15.64 5.08 13.87
CA ALA A 99 -16.28 6.29 14.37
C ALA A 99 -17.51 5.95 15.22
N PHE A 100 -17.97 6.95 15.95
CA PHE A 100 -19.19 6.90 16.76
C PHE A 100 -20.03 8.17 16.52
N LEU A 101 -21.33 8.00 16.34
CA LEU A 101 -22.30 9.07 16.26
C LEU A 101 -23.38 8.86 17.34
N PRO A 102 -23.57 9.79 18.28
CA PRO A 102 -24.57 9.65 19.32
C PRO A 102 -26.00 9.83 18.76
N LYS A 103 -26.96 9.03 19.25
CA LYS A 103 -28.40 9.28 19.05
C LYS A 103 -28.85 10.44 19.98
N PRO A 104 -29.72 11.36 19.52
CA PRO A 104 -30.44 11.38 18.24
C PRO A 104 -29.58 11.85 17.07
N ILE A 105 -29.70 11.15 15.92
CA ILE A 105 -28.92 11.43 14.71
C ILE A 105 -29.39 12.73 14.09
N ARG A 106 -28.43 13.58 13.69
CA ARG A 106 -28.69 14.78 12.90
C ARG A 106 -28.17 14.59 11.48
N ALA A 107 -29.02 14.91 10.49
CA ALA A 107 -28.63 14.77 9.08
C ALA A 107 -27.34 15.52 8.72
N GLN A 108 -27.12 16.68 9.34
CA GLN A 108 -25.93 17.53 9.14
C GLN A 108 -24.64 16.89 9.63
N GLU A 109 -24.71 15.93 10.56
CA GLU A 109 -23.54 15.24 11.12
C GLU A 109 -23.28 13.90 10.43
N LEU A 110 -24.33 13.26 9.89
CA LEU A 110 -24.25 11.90 9.36
C LEU A 110 -23.43 11.81 8.06
N LEU A 111 -23.76 12.63 7.06
CA LEU A 111 -23.08 12.60 5.76
C LEU A 111 -21.58 12.95 5.87
N PRO A 112 -21.19 14.07 6.54
CA PRO A 112 -19.75 14.38 6.68
C PRO A 112 -18.98 13.31 7.45
N LEU A 113 -19.61 12.65 8.44
CA LEU A 113 -18.96 11.56 9.18
C LEU A 113 -18.70 10.35 8.28
N VAL A 114 -19.67 9.95 7.48
CA VAL A 114 -19.53 8.82 6.53
C VAL A 114 -18.46 9.15 5.49
N GLU A 115 -18.47 10.35 4.91
CA GLU A 115 -17.46 10.79 3.94
C GLU A 115 -16.05 10.73 4.53
N ARG A 116 -15.85 11.25 5.74
CA ARG A 116 -14.56 11.23 6.43
C ARG A 116 -14.08 9.80 6.67
N VAL A 117 -14.93 8.92 7.20
CA VAL A 117 -14.57 7.53 7.49
C VAL A 117 -14.21 6.77 6.20
N LEU A 118 -14.96 6.99 5.12
CA LEU A 118 -14.66 6.38 3.83
C LEU A 118 -13.35 6.90 3.23
N GLU A 119 -13.05 8.19 3.36
CA GLU A 119 -11.80 8.76 2.87
C GLU A 119 -10.60 8.27 3.68
N GLU A 120 -10.73 8.19 5.02
CA GLU A 120 -9.71 7.60 5.89
C GLU A 120 -9.47 6.12 5.55
N ALA A 121 -10.52 5.34 5.28
CA ALA A 121 -10.41 3.95 4.88
C ALA A 121 -9.74 3.79 3.51
N ARG A 122 -10.09 4.65 2.54
CA ARG A 122 -9.43 4.69 1.21
C ARG A 122 -7.97 5.11 1.32
N ALA A 123 -7.66 6.11 2.14
CA ALA A 123 -6.28 6.53 2.38
C ALA A 123 -5.46 5.41 3.04
N ALA A 124 -6.02 4.70 4.02
CA ALA A 124 -5.39 3.55 4.64
C ALA A 124 -5.21 2.38 3.65
N ALA A 125 -6.19 2.13 2.78
CA ALA A 125 -6.08 1.13 1.72
C ALA A 125 -5.00 1.51 0.70
N ARG A 126 -4.93 2.78 0.30
CA ARG A 126 -3.86 3.30 -0.58
C ARG A 126 -2.49 3.24 0.09
N ALA A 127 -2.39 3.56 1.38
CA ALA A 127 -1.14 3.45 2.15
C ALA A 127 -0.72 1.97 2.36
N GLY A 128 -1.68 1.05 2.36
CA GLY A 128 -1.42 -0.40 2.43
C GLY A 128 -1.19 -1.06 1.07
N ASN A 129 -1.54 -0.39 -0.03
CA ASN A 129 -1.25 -0.86 -1.37
C ASN A 129 0.14 -0.37 -1.78
N VAL A 130 0.99 -1.30 -2.16
CA VAL A 130 2.32 -1.02 -2.72
C VAL A 130 2.24 -1.28 -4.21
N ALA A 131 2.26 -0.23 -5.02
CA ALA A 131 2.53 -0.41 -6.45
C ALA A 131 4.01 -0.77 -6.61
N ALA A 132 4.30 -1.88 -7.27
CA ALA A 132 5.66 -2.36 -7.48
C ALA A 132 5.96 -2.53 -8.97
N LEU A 133 7.13 -2.03 -9.38
CA LEU A 133 7.72 -2.30 -10.68
C LEU A 133 8.56 -3.58 -10.57
N PHE A 134 8.29 -4.56 -11.41
CA PHE A 134 9.06 -5.80 -11.39
C PHE A 134 10.21 -5.75 -12.40
N VAL A 135 11.39 -6.14 -11.93
CA VAL A 135 12.62 -6.17 -12.72
C VAL A 135 13.24 -7.56 -12.66
N SER A 136 13.95 -7.96 -13.71
CA SER A 136 14.72 -9.19 -13.72
C SER A 136 16.22 -8.91 -13.83
N VAL A 137 17.01 -9.71 -13.13
CA VAL A 137 18.49 -9.67 -13.16
C VAL A 137 19.01 -11.09 -13.10
N GLY A 138 19.57 -11.58 -14.17
CA GLY A 138 19.92 -13.00 -14.33
C GLY A 138 18.67 -13.87 -14.22
N LYS A 139 18.67 -14.74 -13.21
CA LYS A 139 17.50 -15.61 -12.91
C LYS A 139 16.63 -15.10 -11.77
N ILE A 140 16.93 -13.92 -11.24
CA ILE A 140 16.22 -13.35 -10.11
C ILE A 140 15.21 -12.32 -10.62
N GLU A 141 13.96 -12.41 -10.15
CA GLU A 141 12.95 -11.38 -10.31
C GLU A 141 12.74 -10.67 -8.97
N LEU A 142 12.61 -9.34 -9.01
CA LEU A 142 12.49 -8.47 -7.85
C LEU A 142 11.41 -7.42 -8.09
N GLY A 143 10.71 -7.03 -7.03
CA GLY A 143 9.81 -5.88 -7.03
C GLY A 143 10.49 -4.64 -6.42
N LEU A 144 10.34 -3.50 -7.08
CA LEU A 144 10.76 -2.18 -6.61
C LEU A 144 9.52 -1.36 -6.28
N PRO A 145 9.36 -0.77 -5.09
CA PRO A 145 8.26 0.15 -4.83
C PRO A 145 8.21 1.28 -5.86
N LEU A 146 7.04 1.48 -6.47
CA LEU A 146 6.89 2.44 -7.56
C LEU A 146 7.06 3.90 -7.11
N ASP A 147 6.85 4.17 -5.83
CA ASP A 147 7.03 5.50 -5.23
C ASP A 147 8.47 6.02 -5.30
N CYS A 148 9.46 5.12 -5.33
CA CYS A 148 10.86 5.48 -5.50
C CYS A 148 11.31 5.53 -6.97
N VAL A 149 10.55 5.00 -7.92
CA VAL A 149 10.89 4.99 -9.36
C VAL A 149 10.57 6.33 -9.99
N ARG A 150 11.51 6.89 -10.74
CA ARG A 150 11.38 8.17 -11.44
C ARG A 150 11.32 8.03 -12.95
N GLY A 151 11.76 6.89 -13.46
CA GLY A 151 11.71 6.61 -14.90
C GLY A 151 12.46 5.35 -15.28
N VAL A 152 12.27 4.97 -16.53
CA VAL A 152 12.95 3.84 -17.17
C VAL A 152 13.60 4.34 -18.42
N LEU A 153 14.85 3.94 -18.63
CA LEU A 153 15.63 4.30 -19.82
C LEU A 153 16.14 3.02 -20.48
N HIS A 154 16.30 3.07 -21.78
CA HIS A 154 17.15 2.09 -22.46
C HIS A 154 18.61 2.35 -22.13
N GLN A 155 19.45 1.35 -22.32
CA GLN A 155 20.89 1.53 -22.17
C GLN A 155 21.35 2.71 -23.03
N THR A 156 22.05 3.63 -22.43
CA THR A 156 22.59 4.85 -23.06
C THR A 156 24.09 4.92 -22.88
N ALA A 157 24.74 5.89 -23.52
CA ALA A 157 26.17 6.11 -23.34
C ALA A 157 26.49 6.37 -21.87
N THR A 158 27.43 5.60 -21.35
CA THR A 158 27.91 5.70 -19.98
C THR A 158 29.31 6.29 -19.94
N GLN A 159 29.64 6.94 -18.84
CA GLN A 159 31.01 7.36 -18.53
C GLN A 159 31.53 6.53 -17.34
N PRO A 160 32.82 6.13 -17.35
CA PRO A 160 33.37 5.38 -16.23
C PRO A 160 33.42 6.23 -14.95
N LEU A 161 33.04 5.63 -13.83
CA LEU A 161 33.17 6.23 -12.51
C LEU A 161 34.55 5.84 -11.93
N PRO A 162 35.49 6.78 -11.74
CA PRO A 162 36.88 6.45 -11.41
C PRO A 162 37.08 5.89 -10.01
N LEU A 163 36.13 6.12 -9.08
CA LEU A 163 36.23 5.70 -7.69
C LEU A 163 34.88 5.17 -7.19
N GLY A 164 34.82 3.89 -6.86
CA GLY A 164 33.61 3.28 -6.32
C GLY A 164 33.75 1.78 -6.08
N PRO A 165 32.81 1.16 -5.37
CA PRO A 165 32.75 -0.30 -5.28
C PRO A 165 32.44 -0.90 -6.67
N SER A 166 32.79 -2.18 -6.86
CA SER A 166 32.69 -2.87 -8.16
C SER A 166 31.29 -2.88 -8.82
N TYR A 167 30.25 -2.59 -8.06
CA TYR A 167 28.86 -2.48 -8.53
C TYR A 167 28.45 -1.04 -8.90
N LEU A 168 29.32 -0.04 -8.73
CA LEU A 168 29.12 1.35 -9.13
C LEU A 168 30.30 1.76 -10.02
N THR A 169 30.25 1.44 -11.29
CA THR A 169 31.39 1.61 -12.21
C THR A 169 31.18 2.66 -13.28
N GLU A 170 29.95 3.11 -13.44
CA GLU A 170 29.53 3.97 -14.53
C GLU A 170 28.59 5.06 -14.05
N MET A 171 28.47 6.11 -14.87
CA MET A 171 27.48 7.17 -14.71
C MET A 171 26.88 7.55 -16.07
N ILE A 172 25.65 8.06 -16.05
CA ILE A 172 24.96 8.63 -17.18
C ILE A 172 24.67 10.11 -16.93
N GLU A 173 24.42 10.86 -17.97
CA GLU A 173 23.87 12.20 -17.87
C GLU A 173 22.36 12.15 -18.09
N LEU A 174 21.58 12.65 -17.13
CA LEU A 174 20.14 12.73 -17.22
C LEU A 174 19.67 14.17 -16.98
N HIS A 175 19.17 14.82 -18.04
CA HIS A 175 18.74 16.23 -18.03
C HIS A 175 19.83 17.20 -17.52
N GLY A 176 21.10 16.97 -17.85
CA GLY A 176 22.23 17.78 -17.42
C GLY A 176 22.75 17.46 -16.01
N GLU A 177 22.19 16.45 -15.36
CA GLU A 177 22.66 15.98 -14.04
C GLU A 177 23.34 14.61 -14.16
N PRO A 178 24.50 14.41 -13.51
CA PRO A 178 25.17 13.12 -13.47
C PRO A 178 24.40 12.16 -12.54
N VAL A 179 24.10 10.96 -13.03
CA VAL A 179 23.42 9.89 -12.29
C VAL A 179 24.29 8.65 -12.31
N VAL A 180 24.61 8.13 -11.14
CA VAL A 180 25.44 6.93 -10.99
C VAL A 180 24.64 5.69 -11.39
N VAL A 181 25.26 4.79 -12.14
CA VAL A 181 24.70 3.50 -12.52
C VAL A 181 25.14 2.44 -11.51
N LEU A 182 24.15 1.79 -10.89
CA LEU A 182 24.33 0.63 -10.05
C LEU A 182 24.05 -0.63 -10.87
N ASP A 183 25.09 -1.43 -11.09
CA ASP A 183 24.95 -2.75 -11.69
C ASP A 183 24.31 -3.70 -10.65
N LEU A 184 23.03 -3.97 -10.82
CA LEU A 184 22.25 -4.74 -9.85
C LEU A 184 22.70 -6.21 -9.82
N ALA A 185 23.13 -6.78 -10.95
CA ALA A 185 23.67 -8.13 -11.00
C ALA A 185 24.92 -8.27 -10.14
N ARG A 186 25.89 -7.37 -10.32
CA ARG A 186 27.11 -7.35 -9.50
C ARG A 186 26.81 -7.10 -8.02
N ARG A 187 25.84 -6.24 -7.71
CA ARG A 187 25.46 -5.96 -6.33
C ARG A 187 24.85 -7.18 -5.63
N LEU A 188 24.08 -8.01 -6.37
CA LEU A 188 23.45 -9.23 -5.89
C LEU A 188 24.33 -10.48 -6.04
N GLY A 189 25.50 -10.38 -6.68
CA GLY A 189 26.40 -11.51 -6.89
C GLY A 189 25.89 -12.52 -7.95
N VAL A 190 25.14 -12.04 -8.95
CA VAL A 190 24.63 -12.85 -10.07
C VAL A 190 25.17 -12.31 -11.40
N GLU A 191 24.99 -13.07 -12.47
CA GLU A 191 25.33 -12.64 -13.82
C GLU A 191 24.08 -12.14 -14.55
N HIS A 192 24.24 -11.11 -15.38
CA HIS A 192 23.20 -10.64 -16.28
C HIS A 192 22.81 -11.73 -17.30
N ALA A 193 21.51 -11.83 -17.57
CA ALA A 193 20.99 -12.72 -18.62
C ALA A 193 21.05 -12.05 -20.01
N GLN A 194 21.01 -10.70 -20.04
CA GLN A 194 20.97 -9.93 -21.27
C GLN A 194 22.32 -9.27 -21.62
N PRO A 195 22.66 -9.14 -22.90
CA PRO A 195 23.78 -8.36 -23.36
C PRO A 195 23.65 -6.89 -22.92
N VAL A 196 24.77 -6.18 -22.78
CA VAL A 196 24.81 -4.80 -22.28
C VAL A 196 23.83 -3.89 -23.02
N LEU A 197 23.74 -3.98 -24.35
CA LEU A 197 22.90 -3.09 -25.16
C LEU A 197 21.40 -3.34 -25.02
N GLU A 198 20.99 -4.50 -24.49
CA GLU A 198 19.59 -4.87 -24.29
C GLU A 198 19.10 -4.58 -22.87
N ARG A 199 20.04 -4.27 -21.95
CA ARG A 199 19.70 -3.94 -20.56
C ARG A 199 18.94 -2.63 -20.46
N LYS A 200 18.27 -2.46 -19.37
CA LYS A 200 17.48 -1.28 -19.05
C LYS A 200 18.00 -0.61 -17.79
N LEU A 201 17.76 0.68 -17.67
CA LEU A 201 18.11 1.47 -16.51
C LEU A 201 16.83 1.96 -15.82
N VAL A 202 16.62 1.56 -14.58
CA VAL A 202 15.53 2.05 -13.73
C VAL A 202 16.07 3.17 -12.85
N VAL A 203 15.66 4.40 -13.11
CA VAL A 203 16.04 5.54 -12.30
C VAL A 203 15.22 5.56 -11.02
N VAL A 204 15.87 5.45 -9.88
CA VAL A 204 15.26 5.50 -8.55
C VAL A 204 15.79 6.71 -7.78
N GLU A 205 14.94 7.25 -6.91
CA GLU A 205 15.31 8.32 -6.00
C GLU A 205 15.55 7.76 -4.59
N CYS A 206 16.75 8.03 -4.08
CA CYS A 206 17.21 7.59 -2.78
C CYS A 206 17.67 8.79 -1.96
N GLU A 207 16.91 9.22 -0.95
CA GLU A 207 17.27 10.31 -0.03
C GLU A 207 17.71 11.62 -0.74
N GLY A 208 17.03 11.98 -1.84
CA GLY A 208 17.35 13.16 -2.64
C GLY A 208 18.49 12.99 -3.65
N ALA A 209 19.08 11.80 -3.76
CA ALA A 209 19.99 11.41 -4.82
C ALA A 209 19.30 10.48 -5.82
N ARG A 210 19.64 10.58 -7.10
CA ARG A 210 19.17 9.67 -8.15
C ARG A 210 20.23 8.62 -8.44
N ILE A 211 19.77 7.37 -8.62
CA ILE A 211 20.62 6.23 -9.01
C ILE A 211 19.90 5.53 -10.17
N ALA A 212 20.63 5.07 -11.15
CA ALA A 212 20.10 4.23 -12.23
C ALA A 212 20.46 2.77 -11.95
N LEU A 213 19.47 1.91 -11.71
CA LEU A 213 19.68 0.47 -11.53
C LEU A 213 19.76 -0.20 -12.90
N CYS A 214 20.89 -0.82 -13.22
CA CYS A 214 21.06 -1.62 -14.43
C CYS A 214 20.43 -3.00 -14.21
N VAL A 215 19.41 -3.34 -15.02
CA VAL A 215 18.61 -4.56 -14.96
C VAL A 215 18.52 -5.20 -16.33
N ASP A 216 18.17 -6.50 -16.40
CA ASP A 216 18.04 -7.21 -17.67
C ASP A 216 16.71 -6.90 -18.35
N ASP A 217 15.62 -6.92 -17.61
CA ASP A 217 14.29 -6.62 -18.14
C ASP A 217 13.37 -6.00 -17.09
N ILE A 218 12.27 -5.41 -17.56
CA ILE A 218 11.28 -4.71 -16.74
C ILE A 218 9.91 -5.16 -17.18
N ARG A 219 9.03 -5.42 -16.21
CA ARG A 219 7.63 -5.74 -16.43
C ARG A 219 6.73 -4.59 -16.01
N ASP A 220 5.49 -4.63 -16.48
CA ASP A 220 4.47 -3.68 -16.07
C ASP A 220 4.30 -3.68 -14.55
N PRO A 221 4.08 -2.51 -13.95
CA PRO A 221 3.86 -2.40 -12.52
C PRO A 221 2.54 -3.08 -12.12
N GLU A 222 2.54 -3.71 -10.94
CA GLU A 222 1.35 -4.32 -10.36
C GLU A 222 1.00 -3.62 -9.04
N GLU A 223 -0.29 -3.46 -8.77
CA GLU A 223 -0.78 -3.02 -7.46
C GLU A 223 -0.89 -4.23 -6.53
N LEU A 224 -0.18 -4.17 -5.41
CA LEU A 224 -0.17 -5.18 -4.37
C LEU A 224 -0.92 -4.66 -3.15
N THR A 225 -1.83 -5.46 -2.61
CA THR A 225 -2.49 -5.13 -1.35
C THR A 225 -1.60 -5.50 -0.17
N ALA A 226 -1.88 -4.93 1.00
CA ALA A 226 -1.14 -5.29 2.22
C ALA A 226 -1.22 -6.80 2.55
N SER A 227 -2.29 -7.49 2.11
CA SER A 227 -2.45 -8.94 2.27
C SER A 227 -1.58 -9.76 1.31
N ASP A 228 -1.18 -9.17 0.20
CA ASP A 228 -0.30 -9.82 -0.79
C ASP A 228 1.17 -9.74 -0.38
N VAL A 229 1.52 -8.90 0.58
CA VAL A 229 2.90 -8.71 1.02
C VAL A 229 3.12 -9.33 2.39
N THR A 230 4.00 -10.31 2.46
CA THR A 230 4.52 -10.83 3.74
C THR A 230 5.73 -9.98 4.13
N PRO A 231 5.66 -9.16 5.19
CA PRO A 231 6.76 -8.28 5.57
C PRO A 231 7.97 -9.07 6.07
N ARG A 232 9.17 -8.46 5.94
CA ARG A 232 10.47 -9.07 6.27
C ARG A 232 10.49 -9.69 7.67
N GLU A 233 9.90 -9.03 8.65
CA GLU A 233 9.91 -9.45 10.07
C GLU A 233 9.25 -10.81 10.28
N ARG A 234 8.35 -11.23 9.36
CA ARG A 234 7.64 -12.52 9.41
C ARG A 234 8.34 -13.64 8.63
N LEU A 235 9.38 -13.33 7.86
CA LEU A 235 10.02 -14.31 6.98
C LEU A 235 11.03 -15.21 7.69
N GLY A 236 11.55 -14.79 8.84
CA GLY A 236 12.60 -15.52 9.57
C GLY A 236 13.86 -15.73 8.71
N GLY A 237 15.03 -15.56 9.26
CA GLY A 237 16.27 -15.83 8.53
C GLY A 237 17.40 -14.93 9.02
N SER A 238 18.56 -15.53 9.29
CA SER A 238 19.74 -14.84 9.84
C SER A 238 20.91 -14.79 8.85
N GLN A 239 20.64 -14.87 7.54
CA GLN A 239 21.71 -14.73 6.55
C GLN A 239 21.89 -13.26 6.19
N HIS A 240 23.13 -12.80 6.16
CA HIS A 240 23.49 -11.44 5.73
C HIS A 240 23.82 -11.42 4.24
N GLY A 241 23.37 -10.39 3.54
CA GLY A 241 23.67 -10.20 2.12
C GLY A 241 22.89 -9.02 1.54
N ALA A 242 23.39 -8.45 0.44
CA ALA A 242 22.82 -7.25 -0.17
C ALA A 242 21.31 -7.34 -0.43
N LEU A 243 20.83 -8.50 -0.86
CA LEU A 243 19.40 -8.73 -1.10
C LEU A 243 18.60 -8.72 0.20
N GLN A 244 19.13 -9.35 1.24
CA GLN A 244 18.46 -9.44 2.54
C GLN A 244 18.44 -8.09 3.26
N ASP A 245 19.51 -7.31 3.16
CA ASP A 245 19.57 -5.99 3.76
C ASP A 245 18.57 -5.04 3.11
N ALA A 246 18.33 -5.21 1.80
CA ALA A 246 17.37 -4.44 1.03
C ALA A 246 15.94 -5.01 1.05
N LEU A 247 15.70 -6.22 1.59
CA LEU A 247 14.40 -6.88 1.55
C LEU A 247 13.37 -6.15 2.41
N LEU A 248 12.29 -5.70 1.80
CA LEU A 248 11.08 -5.17 2.47
C LEU A 248 10.12 -6.28 2.85
N GLY A 249 10.00 -7.30 2.00
CA GLY A 249 9.08 -8.41 2.17
C GLY A 249 9.02 -9.27 0.93
N VAL A 250 8.06 -10.19 0.89
CA VAL A 250 7.79 -11.06 -0.26
C VAL A 250 6.35 -10.82 -0.71
N ALA A 251 6.18 -10.40 -1.95
CA ALA A 251 4.88 -10.23 -2.59
C ALA A 251 4.37 -11.56 -3.15
N ARG A 252 3.08 -11.85 -2.99
CA ARG A 252 2.38 -12.88 -3.74
C ARG A 252 1.85 -12.27 -5.03
N THR A 253 2.38 -12.73 -6.14
CA THR A 253 1.92 -12.33 -7.48
C THR A 253 1.29 -13.51 -8.20
N ALA A 254 0.63 -13.26 -9.32
CA ALA A 254 0.07 -14.33 -10.16
C ALA A 254 1.14 -15.36 -10.65
N ARG A 255 2.42 -15.00 -10.59
CA ARG A 255 3.56 -15.84 -10.98
C ARG A 255 4.28 -16.50 -9.81
N GLY A 256 3.80 -16.28 -8.59
CA GLY A 256 4.40 -16.82 -7.38
C GLY A 256 4.99 -15.73 -6.46
N PRO A 257 5.68 -16.16 -5.42
CA PRO A 257 6.28 -15.24 -4.46
C PRO A 257 7.49 -14.53 -5.05
N LEU A 258 7.50 -13.19 -5.00
CA LEU A 258 8.60 -12.34 -5.48
C LEU A 258 9.09 -11.40 -4.36
N PRO A 259 10.41 -11.29 -4.15
CA PRO A 259 10.96 -10.38 -3.15
C PRO A 259 10.74 -8.91 -3.55
N LEU A 260 10.26 -8.11 -2.61
CA LEU A 260 10.23 -6.65 -2.71
C LEU A 260 11.46 -6.10 -2.02
N ILE A 261 12.18 -5.21 -2.68
CA ILE A 261 13.41 -4.61 -2.14
C ILE A 261 13.32 -3.09 -2.06
N ASP A 262 13.94 -2.52 -1.04
CA ASP A 262 14.18 -1.09 -0.95
C ASP A 262 15.48 -0.74 -1.69
N PRO A 263 15.44 -0.06 -2.84
CA PRO A 263 16.64 0.30 -3.57
C PRO A 263 17.56 1.23 -2.77
N ARG A 264 17.03 1.94 -1.75
CA ARG A 264 17.81 2.81 -0.86
C ARG A 264 18.79 2.03 0.02
N ALA A 265 18.49 0.77 0.31
CA ALA A 265 19.38 -0.11 1.09
C ALA A 265 20.48 -0.79 0.25
N LEU A 266 20.43 -0.67 -1.08
CA LEU A 266 21.45 -1.22 -1.97
C LEU A 266 22.77 -0.43 -1.92
N VAL A 267 22.71 0.84 -1.51
CA VAL A 267 23.88 1.75 -1.41
C VAL A 267 23.89 2.41 -0.04
N SER A 268 25.05 2.48 0.60
CA SER A 268 25.15 3.12 1.92
C SER A 268 24.91 4.63 1.81
N ARG A 269 24.28 5.22 2.84
CA ARG A 269 24.01 6.67 2.93
C ARG A 269 25.28 7.51 2.80
N GLU A 270 26.38 7.05 3.37
CA GLU A 270 27.68 7.73 3.31
C GLU A 270 28.21 7.78 1.88
N LEU A 271 28.08 6.67 1.13
CA LEU A 271 28.50 6.59 -0.26
C LEU A 271 27.64 7.48 -1.15
N LEU A 272 26.31 7.51 -0.94
CA LEU A 272 25.39 8.41 -1.66
C LEU A 272 25.77 9.87 -1.45
N ARG A 273 26.07 10.29 -0.23
CA ARG A 273 26.50 11.66 0.08
C ARG A 273 27.84 12.01 -0.60
N LYS A 274 28.79 11.11 -0.56
CA LYS A 274 30.11 11.30 -1.24
C LYS A 274 29.95 11.44 -2.74
N LEU A 275 29.10 10.61 -3.36
CA LEU A 275 28.80 10.67 -4.78
C LEU A 275 28.08 11.97 -5.16
N ALA A 276 27.05 12.37 -4.41
CA ALA A 276 26.32 13.62 -4.66
C ALA A 276 27.21 14.87 -4.54
N THR A 277 28.20 14.86 -3.63
CA THR A 277 29.12 15.98 -3.43
C THR A 277 30.23 15.99 -4.49
N GLY A 278 30.79 14.82 -4.82
CA GLY A 278 31.85 14.67 -5.81
C GLY A 278 31.39 15.01 -7.23
N LEU A 279 30.21 14.52 -7.63
CA LEU A 279 29.64 14.76 -8.95
C LEU A 279 29.27 16.23 -9.18
N ARG A 280 28.79 16.94 -8.16
CA ARG A 280 28.53 18.39 -8.25
C ARG A 280 29.80 19.22 -8.42
N ALA A 281 30.91 18.75 -7.85
CA ALA A 281 32.22 19.43 -7.98
C ALA A 281 32.85 19.23 -9.37
N GLU A 282 32.58 18.11 -10.05
CA GLU A 282 33.02 17.87 -11.42
C GLU A 282 32.16 18.58 -12.49
N ALA A 283 30.85 18.63 -12.27
CA ALA A 283 29.92 19.37 -13.16
C ALA A 283 30.10 20.90 -13.12
N ALA A 284 30.81 21.41 -12.11
CA ALA A 284 31.13 22.82 -11.94
C ALA A 284 32.50 23.22 -12.53
N ARG A 285 33.22 22.30 -13.14
CA ARG A 285 34.51 22.52 -13.83
C ARG A 285 34.35 22.43 -15.32
#